data_67757ad26b3c86365ab470e693bb0d65
#
_entry.id   67757ad26b3c86365ab470e693bb0d65
#
_cell.length_a   1.000
_cell.length_b   1.000
_cell.length_c   1.000
_cell.angle_alpha   90.00
_cell.angle_beta   90.00
_cell.angle_gamma   90.00
#
_symmetry.space_group_name_H-M   'P 1'
#
loop_
_entity.id
_entity.type
_entity.pdbx_description
1 polymer ?
#
loop_
_entity_poly.entity_id
_entity_poly.type
_entity_poly.pdbx_seq_one_letter_code
_entity_poly.pdbx_strand_id
1 'polypeptide(L)'
;MTTRGSAVYVLNAGGTGAVSGFRIRDERLVPIPGSVRSLGLSNAAVPFFLTAPSQIGLTPDGRTLVVATKANNTLVTFPVRRDGSLGTAIITASQGPVPFSFVFDRRGHLEVTQAGDGRTASYAVASDSSLVPLGVSASSGGAALCWNVRVGSFLYGANAGSGTLTSWSLAQDGTTSVLAPVAATTSRGPIDLAATENGRFVYVLSALDGQVDAFATQRDGGLVPVGVTTGLPAIGADGGPEGIVAI
;
A
#
# COMPACT_ATOMS: atom_id res chain seq x y z
N MET A 1 2.57 4.78 -8.31
CA MET A 1 2.74 6.26 -8.30
C MET A 1 1.82 6.88 -7.29
N THR A 2 2.12 8.12 -6.85
CA THR A 2 1.25 8.91 -5.96
C THR A 2 1.18 10.35 -6.43
N THR A 3 0.08 11.03 -6.17
CA THR A 3 -0.17 12.40 -6.66
C THR A 3 -0.68 13.30 -5.54
N ARG A 4 -0.35 14.59 -5.64
CA ARG A 4 -0.96 15.65 -4.83
C ARG A 4 -0.99 16.96 -5.62
N GLY A 5 -2.20 17.46 -5.88
CA GLY A 5 -2.37 18.58 -6.80
C GLY A 5 -1.72 18.27 -8.14
N SER A 6 -0.82 19.13 -8.61
CA SER A 6 -0.08 18.91 -9.86
C SER A 6 1.21 18.08 -9.70
N ALA A 7 1.62 17.71 -8.48
CA ALA A 7 2.82 16.91 -8.27
C ALA A 7 2.51 15.42 -8.42
N VAL A 8 3.39 14.69 -9.11
CA VAL A 8 3.35 13.25 -9.34
C VAL A 8 4.70 12.66 -8.94
N TYR A 9 4.71 11.63 -8.10
CA TYR A 9 5.93 10.89 -7.78
C TYR A 9 5.78 9.45 -8.24
N VAL A 10 6.79 8.98 -8.96
CA VAL A 10 6.84 7.64 -9.57
C VAL A 10 7.92 6.83 -8.88
N LEU A 11 7.60 5.58 -8.57
CA LEU A 11 8.53 4.59 -8.05
C LEU A 11 9.04 3.74 -9.20
N ASN A 12 10.36 3.74 -9.39
CA ASN A 12 11.07 2.92 -10.37
C ASN A 12 11.76 1.76 -9.65
N ALA A 13 11.44 0.54 -10.04
CA ALA A 13 11.84 -0.66 -9.30
C ALA A 13 13.21 -1.22 -9.72
N GLY A 14 13.64 -0.99 -10.96
CA GLY A 14 14.85 -1.60 -11.54
C GLY A 14 16.15 -0.97 -11.03
N GLY A 15 17.25 -1.73 -11.11
CA GLY A 15 18.58 -1.29 -10.73
C GLY A 15 18.64 -0.90 -9.24
N THR A 16 19.13 0.29 -8.94
CA THR A 16 19.19 0.80 -7.56
C THR A 16 17.82 1.20 -6.98
N GLY A 17 16.77 1.09 -7.75
CA GLY A 17 15.47 1.64 -7.42
C GLY A 17 15.52 3.17 -7.27
N ALA A 18 14.50 3.87 -7.67
CA ALA A 18 14.48 5.32 -7.54
C ALA A 18 13.07 5.88 -7.41
N VAL A 19 12.96 7.03 -6.76
CA VAL A 19 11.80 7.90 -6.86
C VAL A 19 12.12 9.01 -7.86
N SER A 20 11.13 9.37 -8.69
CA SER A 20 11.22 10.51 -9.62
C SER A 20 9.96 11.36 -9.50
N GLY A 21 10.12 12.67 -9.30
CA GLY A 21 9.02 13.61 -9.17
C GLY A 21 8.81 14.43 -10.43
N PHE A 22 7.55 14.65 -10.77
CA PHE A 22 7.11 15.42 -11.92
C PHE A 22 6.00 16.39 -11.49
N ARG A 23 5.79 17.43 -12.30
CA ARG A 23 4.66 18.34 -12.18
C ARG A 23 3.84 18.30 -13.47
N ILE A 24 2.53 18.18 -13.34
CA ILE A 24 1.61 18.30 -14.47
C ILE A 24 1.50 19.79 -14.83
N ARG A 25 1.88 20.14 -16.05
CA ARG A 25 1.72 21.47 -16.65
C ARG A 25 1.30 21.30 -18.10
N ASP A 26 0.24 21.95 -18.52
CA ASP A 26 -0.27 21.89 -19.89
C ASP A 26 -0.35 20.44 -20.42
N GLU A 27 -0.96 19.55 -19.62
CA GLU A 27 -1.14 18.11 -19.91
C GLU A 27 0.17 17.32 -20.08
N ARG A 28 1.31 17.88 -19.64
CA ARG A 28 2.62 17.24 -19.70
C ARG A 28 3.23 17.03 -18.33
N LEU A 29 4.03 15.98 -18.22
CA LEU A 29 4.86 15.72 -17.04
C LEU A 29 6.19 16.47 -17.19
N VAL A 30 6.41 17.48 -16.37
CA VAL A 30 7.66 18.25 -16.30
C VAL A 30 8.44 17.78 -15.08
N PRO A 31 9.71 17.33 -15.22
CA PRO A 31 10.52 16.89 -14.09
C PRO A 31 10.66 18.00 -13.03
N ILE A 32 10.58 17.62 -11.75
CA ILE A 32 10.86 18.52 -10.64
C ILE A 32 12.35 18.41 -10.32
N PRO A 33 13.14 19.49 -10.43
CA PRO A 33 14.54 19.49 -10.06
C PRO A 33 14.73 19.04 -8.60
N GLY A 34 15.72 18.18 -8.34
CA GLY A 34 16.00 17.69 -7.00
C GLY A 34 14.97 16.71 -6.41
N SER A 35 14.08 16.14 -7.24
CA SER A 35 13.12 15.11 -6.82
C SER A 35 13.56 13.69 -7.10
N VAL A 36 14.63 13.47 -7.85
CA VAL A 36 15.16 12.12 -8.09
C VAL A 36 15.97 11.69 -6.89
N ARG A 37 15.63 10.52 -6.32
CA ARG A 37 16.33 9.89 -5.19
C ARG A 37 16.49 8.40 -5.43
N SER A 38 17.72 7.91 -5.33
CA SER A 38 17.99 6.47 -5.30
C SER A 38 17.51 5.86 -3.98
N LEU A 39 17.02 4.62 -4.06
CA LEU A 39 16.65 3.82 -2.90
C LEU A 39 17.79 2.92 -2.42
N GLY A 40 18.92 2.87 -3.14
CA GLY A 40 20.06 2.06 -2.77
C GLY A 40 19.83 0.55 -2.89
N LEU A 41 18.86 0.13 -3.72
CA LEU A 41 18.59 -1.28 -3.97
C LEU A 41 19.63 -1.89 -4.93
N SER A 42 19.68 -3.23 -5.00
CA SER A 42 20.57 -3.98 -5.91
C SER A 42 19.73 -4.92 -6.78
N ASN A 43 18.80 -4.35 -7.55
CA ASN A 43 17.90 -5.09 -8.41
C ASN A 43 18.46 -5.26 -9.82
N ALA A 44 18.01 -6.30 -10.54
CA ALA A 44 18.13 -6.36 -11.99
C ALA A 44 17.36 -5.21 -12.65
N ALA A 45 17.59 -4.97 -13.95
CA ALA A 45 16.84 -3.95 -14.72
C ALA A 45 15.33 -4.21 -14.68
N VAL A 46 14.93 -5.48 -14.78
CA VAL A 46 13.58 -5.97 -14.46
C VAL A 46 13.73 -6.79 -13.18
N PRO A 47 13.33 -6.25 -12.01
CA PRO A 47 13.55 -6.93 -10.75
C PRO A 47 12.59 -8.10 -10.55
N PHE A 48 13.04 -9.11 -9.84
CA PHE A 48 12.15 -10.14 -9.32
C PHE A 48 11.13 -9.51 -8.37
N PHE A 49 9.89 -9.99 -8.40
CA PHE A 49 8.78 -9.40 -7.64
C PHE A 49 9.09 -9.14 -6.16
N LEU A 50 9.71 -10.12 -5.46
CA LEU A 50 10.03 -9.97 -4.04
C LEU A 50 11.16 -8.98 -3.74
N THR A 51 12.02 -8.65 -4.72
CA THR A 51 13.09 -7.67 -4.54
C THR A 51 12.68 -6.25 -4.93
N ALA A 52 11.61 -6.11 -5.72
CA ALA A 52 11.07 -4.82 -6.11
C ALA A 52 10.52 -4.06 -4.89
N PRO A 53 10.67 -2.72 -4.81
CA PRO A 53 9.92 -1.91 -3.87
C PRO A 53 8.43 -2.03 -4.19
N SER A 54 7.55 -1.98 -3.17
CA SER A 54 6.13 -2.32 -3.36
C SER A 54 5.24 -1.12 -3.57
N GLN A 55 5.34 -0.10 -2.74
CA GLN A 55 4.44 1.04 -2.78
C GLN A 55 5.15 2.36 -2.54
N ILE A 56 4.60 3.41 -3.12
CA ILE A 56 4.93 4.81 -2.87
C ILE A 56 3.66 5.58 -2.53
N GLY A 57 3.70 6.43 -1.52
CA GLY A 57 2.58 7.25 -1.10
C GLY A 57 3.01 8.54 -0.43
N LEU A 58 2.17 9.59 -0.55
CA LEU A 58 2.33 10.84 0.20
C LEU A 58 1.50 10.81 1.46
N THR A 59 2.03 11.35 2.56
CA THR A 59 1.23 11.63 3.75
C THR A 59 0.04 12.53 3.41
N PRO A 60 -1.08 12.49 4.17
CA PRO A 60 -2.25 13.33 3.91
C PRO A 60 -1.94 14.82 3.85
N ASP A 61 -0.96 15.29 4.62
CA ASP A 61 -0.47 16.68 4.56
C ASP A 61 0.50 16.95 3.39
N GLY A 62 0.98 15.90 2.70
CA GLY A 62 1.90 15.91 1.57
C GLY A 62 3.31 16.38 1.88
N ARG A 63 3.71 16.33 3.13
CA ARG A 63 5.04 16.77 3.56
C ARG A 63 6.06 15.64 3.56
N THR A 64 5.60 14.39 3.55
CA THR A 64 6.45 13.21 3.55
C THR A 64 6.05 12.26 2.44
N LEU A 65 7.02 11.83 1.65
CA LEU A 65 6.87 10.73 0.69
C LEU A 65 7.37 9.46 1.35
N VAL A 66 6.60 8.39 1.29
CA VAL A 66 6.91 7.08 1.89
C VAL A 66 7.09 6.05 0.79
N VAL A 67 8.07 5.18 0.92
CA VAL A 67 8.31 4.01 0.05
C VAL A 67 8.49 2.78 0.91
N ALA A 68 7.79 1.70 0.58
CA ALA A 68 8.01 0.39 1.19
C ALA A 68 8.95 -0.46 0.32
N THR A 69 9.98 -1.07 0.95
CA THR A 69 10.97 -1.91 0.29
C THR A 69 10.96 -3.31 0.89
N LYS A 70 10.40 -4.27 0.13
CA LYS A 70 10.12 -5.63 0.60
C LYS A 70 11.35 -6.40 1.08
N ALA A 71 12.33 -6.58 0.19
CA ALA A 71 13.50 -7.42 0.48
C ALA A 71 14.44 -6.83 1.55
N ASN A 72 14.47 -5.51 1.66
CA ASN A 72 15.32 -4.83 2.65
C ASN A 72 14.64 -4.71 4.02
N ASN A 73 13.34 -5.06 4.10
CA ASN A 73 12.53 -4.88 5.31
C ASN A 73 12.61 -3.44 5.85
N THR A 74 12.51 -2.45 4.96
CA THR A 74 12.58 -1.04 5.36
C THR A 74 11.43 -0.22 4.79
N LEU A 75 11.14 0.87 5.49
CA LEU A 75 10.36 1.99 5.01
C LEU A 75 11.30 3.16 4.79
N VAL A 76 11.27 3.75 3.61
CA VAL A 76 12.11 4.90 3.25
C VAL A 76 11.22 6.13 3.15
N THR A 77 11.54 7.17 3.90
CA THR A 77 10.79 8.43 3.85
C THR A 77 11.67 9.56 3.33
N PHE A 78 11.02 10.52 2.68
CA PHE A 78 11.65 11.72 2.15
C PHE A 78 10.82 12.95 2.53
N PRO A 79 11.40 13.95 3.20
CA PRO A 79 10.75 15.25 3.34
C PRO A 79 10.46 15.86 1.96
N VAL A 80 9.22 16.28 1.74
CA VAL A 80 8.80 16.97 0.51
C VAL A 80 8.82 18.47 0.73
N ARG A 81 9.65 19.18 -0.03
CA ARG A 81 9.75 20.64 0.03
C ARG A 81 8.62 21.32 -0.74
N ARG A 82 8.41 22.61 -0.52
CA ARG A 82 7.35 23.39 -1.17
C ARG A 82 7.45 23.42 -2.69
N ASP A 83 8.66 23.32 -3.22
CA ASP A 83 8.93 23.25 -4.67
C ASP A 83 8.73 21.84 -5.25
N GLY A 84 8.45 20.85 -4.40
CA GLY A 84 8.29 19.43 -4.76
C GLY A 84 9.61 18.66 -4.80
N SER A 85 10.74 19.30 -4.52
CA SER A 85 12.02 18.58 -4.36
C SER A 85 12.00 17.71 -3.11
N LEU A 86 12.81 16.64 -3.11
CA LEU A 86 12.89 15.70 -2.00
C LEU A 86 14.11 15.97 -1.12
N GLY A 87 13.94 15.88 0.18
CA GLY A 87 15.01 15.89 1.16
C GLY A 87 15.88 14.64 1.12
N THR A 88 16.74 14.49 2.12
CA THR A 88 17.53 13.28 2.35
C THR A 88 16.62 12.13 2.75
N ALA A 89 16.94 10.92 2.27
CA ALA A 89 16.23 9.71 2.67
C ALA A 89 16.43 9.43 4.17
N ILE A 90 15.34 9.05 4.83
CA ILE A 90 15.36 8.53 6.19
C ILE A 90 14.92 7.07 6.09
N ILE A 91 15.76 6.16 6.56
CA ILE A 91 15.52 4.70 6.45
C ILE A 91 15.10 4.20 7.83
N THR A 92 13.92 3.60 7.91
CA THR A 92 13.38 2.98 9.11
C THR A 92 13.25 1.48 8.89
N ALA A 93 13.82 0.67 9.78
CA ALA A 93 13.58 -0.77 9.77
C ALA A 93 12.10 -1.06 9.99
N SER A 94 11.51 -1.93 9.18
CA SER A 94 10.13 -2.37 9.37
C SER A 94 10.01 -3.19 10.66
N GLN A 95 8.87 -3.09 11.35
CA GLN A 95 8.59 -3.88 12.55
C GLN A 95 8.28 -5.35 12.26
N GLY A 96 8.23 -5.74 10.99
CA GLY A 96 8.01 -7.12 10.55
C GLY A 96 8.56 -7.35 9.14
N PRO A 97 8.55 -8.61 8.68
CA PRO A 97 9.14 -9.00 7.40
C PRO A 97 8.25 -8.62 6.22
N VAL A 98 8.88 -8.24 5.13
CA VAL A 98 8.24 -7.94 3.84
C VAL A 98 7.16 -6.86 3.96
N PRO A 99 7.51 -5.60 4.35
CA PRO A 99 6.56 -4.50 4.33
C PRO A 99 6.05 -4.30 2.89
N PHE A 100 4.73 -4.39 2.71
CA PHE A 100 4.18 -4.47 1.37
C PHE A 100 3.40 -3.23 0.97
N SER A 101 2.20 -3.06 1.49
CA SER A 101 1.40 -1.88 1.21
C SER A 101 1.13 -1.06 2.47
N PHE A 102 0.67 0.17 2.27
CA PHE A 102 0.31 1.01 3.37
C PHE A 102 -0.81 1.98 3.00
N VAL A 103 -1.55 2.36 4.02
CA VAL A 103 -2.51 3.45 3.98
C VAL A 103 -2.27 4.39 5.15
N PHE A 104 -2.87 5.58 5.11
CA PHE A 104 -2.87 6.50 6.24
C PHE A 104 -4.25 6.51 6.90
N ASP A 105 -4.27 6.55 8.23
CA ASP A 105 -5.48 6.81 8.97
C ASP A 105 -5.89 8.31 8.87
N ARG A 106 -7.00 8.69 9.51
CA ARG A 106 -7.49 10.08 9.50
C ARG A 106 -6.59 11.05 10.25
N ARG A 107 -5.69 10.57 11.08
CA ARG A 107 -4.73 11.36 11.87
C ARG A 107 -3.35 11.41 11.25
N GLY A 108 -3.13 10.66 10.15
CA GLY A 108 -1.88 10.58 9.42
C GLY A 108 -0.94 9.49 9.94
N HIS A 109 -1.41 8.57 10.80
CA HIS A 109 -0.64 7.37 11.11
C HIS A 109 -0.54 6.47 9.89
N LEU A 110 0.59 5.83 9.73
CA LEU A 110 0.91 4.93 8.61
C LEU A 110 0.65 3.48 9.04
N GLU A 111 -0.24 2.79 8.30
CA GLU A 111 -0.63 1.41 8.55
C GLU A 111 -0.06 0.51 7.45
N VAL A 112 0.95 -0.28 7.78
CA VAL A 112 1.75 -1.07 6.83
C VAL A 112 1.41 -2.55 6.98
N THR A 113 1.12 -3.23 5.86
CA THR A 113 0.99 -4.70 5.85
C THR A 113 2.37 -5.35 5.84
N GLN A 114 2.51 -6.44 6.59
CA GLN A 114 3.70 -7.28 6.66
C GLN A 114 3.38 -8.62 5.98
N ALA A 115 3.78 -8.77 4.72
CA ALA A 115 3.39 -9.93 3.92
C ALA A 115 4.05 -11.23 4.39
N GLY A 116 5.17 -11.14 5.13
CA GLY A 116 5.91 -12.29 5.59
C GLY A 116 5.33 -12.97 6.85
N ASP A 117 4.52 -12.27 7.67
CA ASP A 117 3.97 -12.81 8.92
C ASP A 117 2.47 -12.52 9.12
N GLY A 118 1.82 -11.89 8.13
CA GLY A 118 0.39 -11.61 8.16
C GLY A 118 -0.05 -10.61 9.23
N ARG A 119 0.79 -9.61 9.52
CA ARG A 119 0.53 -8.56 10.53
C ARG A 119 0.38 -7.20 9.88
N THR A 120 -0.14 -6.25 10.63
CA THR A 120 -0.02 -4.82 10.33
C THR A 120 0.91 -4.16 11.32
N ALA A 121 1.72 -3.22 10.86
CA ALA A 121 2.60 -2.40 11.69
C ALA A 121 2.21 -0.93 11.54
N SER A 122 2.07 -0.23 12.66
CA SER A 122 1.61 1.14 12.74
C SER A 122 2.73 2.09 13.11
N TYR A 123 2.77 3.26 12.48
CA TYR A 123 3.78 4.30 12.74
C TYR A 123 3.16 5.70 12.78
N ALA A 124 3.63 6.52 13.70
CA ALA A 124 3.45 7.96 13.60
C ALA A 124 4.49 8.54 12.63
N VAL A 125 4.08 9.51 11.81
CA VAL A 125 5.01 10.28 10.96
C VAL A 125 5.34 11.57 11.67
N ALA A 126 6.61 11.71 12.09
CA ALA A 126 7.08 12.89 12.78
C ALA A 126 7.27 14.08 11.82
N SER A 127 7.38 15.29 12.35
CA SER A 127 7.51 16.52 11.56
C SER A 127 8.79 16.60 10.72
N ASP A 128 9.82 15.85 11.09
CA ASP A 128 11.07 15.70 10.35
C ASP A 128 11.01 14.57 9.31
N SER A 129 9.83 13.94 9.13
CA SER A 129 9.56 12.78 8.26
C SER A 129 10.12 11.45 8.77
N SER A 130 10.62 11.36 10.00
CA SER A 130 10.96 10.07 10.61
C SER A 130 9.70 9.29 10.97
N LEU A 131 9.81 7.95 11.01
CA LEU A 131 8.74 7.05 11.44
C LEU A 131 8.97 6.58 12.87
N VAL A 132 7.98 6.79 13.73
CA VAL A 132 7.99 6.35 15.12
C VAL A 132 7.04 5.16 15.26
N PRO A 133 7.51 3.96 15.62
CA PRO A 133 6.66 2.79 15.81
C PRO A 133 5.58 3.04 16.87
N LEU A 134 4.34 2.66 16.56
CA LEU A 134 3.20 2.69 17.48
C LEU A 134 2.83 1.28 17.98
N GLY A 135 3.01 0.27 17.13
CA GLY A 135 2.71 -1.12 17.48
C GLY A 135 2.59 -2.04 16.27
N VAL A 136 2.45 -3.32 16.59
CA VAL A 136 2.22 -4.39 15.61
C VAL A 136 1.00 -5.19 16.04
N SER A 137 0.08 -5.47 15.12
CA SER A 137 -1.09 -6.31 15.39
C SER A 137 -0.73 -7.77 15.68
N ALA A 138 -1.66 -8.54 16.18
CA ALA A 138 -1.57 -10.00 16.08
C ALA A 138 -1.57 -10.42 14.60
N SER A 139 -1.04 -11.62 14.29
CA SER A 139 -1.11 -12.17 12.94
C SER A 139 -2.57 -12.45 12.56
N SER A 140 -2.89 -12.21 11.30
CA SER A 140 -4.17 -12.60 10.69
C SER A 140 -4.29 -14.11 10.49
N GLY A 141 -3.16 -14.83 10.49
CA GLY A 141 -3.09 -16.23 10.09
C GLY A 141 -3.19 -16.46 8.59
N GLY A 142 -3.44 -15.41 7.80
CA GLY A 142 -3.47 -15.48 6.34
C GLY A 142 -2.06 -15.44 5.72
N ALA A 143 -1.88 -16.09 4.58
CA ALA A 143 -0.63 -16.12 3.86
C ALA A 143 -0.51 -14.97 2.86
N ALA A 144 0.67 -14.35 2.79
CA ALA A 144 1.01 -13.28 1.87
C ALA A 144 0.04 -12.08 1.97
N LEU A 145 -0.01 -11.46 3.14
CA LEU A 145 -0.79 -10.22 3.36
C LEU A 145 -0.18 -9.08 2.54
N CYS A 146 -0.75 -8.81 1.37
CA CYS A 146 -0.23 -7.85 0.40
C CYS A 146 -0.86 -6.46 0.58
N TRP A 147 -1.84 -6.13 -0.25
CA TRP A 147 -2.46 -4.81 -0.27
C TRP A 147 -3.47 -4.60 0.84
N ASN A 148 -3.69 -3.35 1.21
CA ASN A 148 -4.69 -2.94 2.18
C ASN A 148 -5.45 -1.68 1.75
N VAL A 149 -6.67 -1.53 2.24
CA VAL A 149 -7.46 -0.30 2.13
C VAL A 149 -8.07 0.04 3.47
N ARG A 150 -8.34 1.32 3.68
CA ARG A 150 -9.01 1.83 4.87
C ARG A 150 -10.42 2.30 4.55
N VAL A 151 -11.38 1.87 5.36
CA VAL A 151 -12.76 2.38 5.34
C VAL A 151 -13.14 2.83 6.75
N GLY A 152 -13.29 4.12 6.93
CA GLY A 152 -13.62 4.66 8.25
C GLY A 152 -12.52 4.36 9.30
N SER A 153 -12.89 3.60 10.33
CA SER A 153 -12.00 3.10 11.38
C SER A 153 -11.62 1.62 11.21
N PHE A 154 -11.78 1.10 10.00
CA PHE A 154 -11.43 -0.27 9.67
C PHE A 154 -10.37 -0.33 8.59
N LEU A 155 -9.52 -1.34 8.68
CA LEU A 155 -8.55 -1.71 7.68
C LEU A 155 -8.93 -3.07 7.11
N TYR A 156 -8.83 -3.24 5.80
CA TYR A 156 -9.01 -4.54 5.13
C TYR A 156 -7.75 -4.86 4.36
N GLY A 157 -7.25 -6.08 4.51
CA GLY A 157 -6.05 -6.54 3.84
C GLY A 157 -6.27 -7.84 3.10
N ALA A 158 -5.66 -7.95 1.91
CA ALA A 158 -5.73 -9.12 1.05
C ALA A 158 -4.63 -10.12 1.39
N ASN A 159 -5.02 -11.33 1.73
CA ASN A 159 -4.12 -12.47 1.91
C ASN A 159 -4.02 -13.23 0.58
N ALA A 160 -3.08 -12.81 -0.28
CA ALA A 160 -2.97 -13.31 -1.65
C ALA A 160 -2.75 -14.82 -1.74
N GLY A 161 -2.03 -15.41 -0.78
CA GLY A 161 -1.78 -16.84 -0.72
C GLY A 161 -2.93 -17.66 -0.14
N SER A 162 -3.87 -17.03 0.58
CA SER A 162 -5.00 -17.72 1.23
C SER A 162 -6.34 -17.52 0.53
N GLY A 163 -6.46 -16.57 -0.42
CA GLY A 163 -7.74 -16.22 -1.05
C GLY A 163 -8.74 -15.63 -0.06
N THR A 164 -8.29 -14.80 0.87
CA THR A 164 -9.15 -14.22 1.93
C THR A 164 -8.83 -12.75 2.16
N LEU A 165 -9.78 -12.06 2.78
CA LEU A 165 -9.56 -10.75 3.40
C LEU A 165 -9.54 -10.88 4.92
N THR A 166 -8.64 -10.14 5.55
CA THR A 166 -8.65 -9.90 7.00
C THR A 166 -9.13 -8.49 7.28
N SER A 167 -9.83 -8.27 8.37
CA SER A 167 -10.16 -6.92 8.86
C SER A 167 -9.52 -6.63 10.21
N TRP A 168 -9.16 -5.35 10.40
CA TRP A 168 -8.65 -4.80 11.66
C TRP A 168 -9.48 -3.58 12.04
N SER A 169 -9.63 -3.36 13.34
CA SER A 169 -10.04 -2.06 13.87
C SER A 169 -8.84 -1.15 14.06
N LEU A 170 -9.03 0.13 13.74
CA LEU A 170 -8.04 1.21 13.93
C LEU A 170 -8.42 2.00 15.19
N ALA A 171 -7.55 2.01 16.17
CA ALA A 171 -7.71 2.82 17.37
C ALA A 171 -7.30 4.28 17.11
N GLN A 172 -7.68 5.17 18.01
CA GLN A 172 -7.36 6.60 17.88
C GLN A 172 -5.87 6.92 18.04
N ASP A 173 -5.11 6.07 18.71
CA ASP A 173 -3.66 6.16 18.89
C ASP A 173 -2.88 5.59 17.71
N GLY A 174 -3.57 5.12 16.66
CA GLY A 174 -2.99 4.53 15.46
C GLY A 174 -2.68 3.04 15.60
N THR A 175 -2.98 2.40 16.72
CA THR A 175 -2.79 0.94 16.84
C THR A 175 -3.88 0.16 16.14
N THR A 176 -3.56 -1.04 15.66
CA THR A 176 -4.47 -1.94 14.97
C THR A 176 -4.71 -3.21 15.78
N SER A 177 -5.95 -3.71 15.77
CA SER A 177 -6.32 -5.00 16.35
C SER A 177 -7.10 -5.82 15.34
N VAL A 178 -6.77 -7.11 15.20
CA VAL A 178 -7.50 -8.03 14.32
C VAL A 178 -8.96 -8.09 14.77
N LEU A 179 -9.86 -7.74 13.85
CA LEU A 179 -11.30 -7.81 14.07
C LEU A 179 -11.83 -9.16 13.60
N ALA A 180 -11.50 -9.54 12.36
CA ALA A 180 -11.82 -10.86 11.81
C ALA A 180 -10.61 -11.38 11.01
N PRO A 181 -10.01 -12.50 11.41
CA PRO A 181 -8.91 -13.13 10.67
C PRO A 181 -9.33 -13.48 9.23
N VAL A 182 -10.57 -13.92 9.03
CA VAL A 182 -11.22 -14.11 7.73
C VAL A 182 -12.48 -13.27 7.72
N ALA A 183 -12.39 -12.04 7.22
CA ALA A 183 -13.52 -11.13 7.05
C ALA A 183 -14.35 -11.49 5.81
N ALA A 184 -13.70 -12.04 4.78
CA ALA A 184 -14.34 -12.55 3.57
C ALA A 184 -13.43 -13.57 2.86
N THR A 185 -14.04 -14.47 2.09
CA THR A 185 -13.35 -15.31 1.09
C THR A 185 -13.47 -14.62 -0.26
N THR A 186 -12.38 -14.63 -1.03
CA THR A 186 -12.30 -14.07 -2.38
C THR A 186 -12.07 -15.16 -3.42
N SER A 187 -12.10 -14.79 -4.69
CA SER A 187 -11.49 -15.57 -5.76
C SER A 187 -9.98 -15.67 -5.55
N ARG A 188 -9.27 -16.54 -6.27
CA ARG A 188 -7.86 -16.83 -6.02
C ARG A 188 -6.93 -15.66 -6.35
N GLY A 189 -5.94 -15.47 -5.51
CA GLY A 189 -4.89 -14.46 -5.66
C GLY A 189 -5.40 -13.03 -5.54
N PRO A 190 -6.03 -12.65 -4.42
CA PRO A 190 -6.37 -11.26 -4.17
C PRO A 190 -5.09 -10.45 -3.99
N ILE A 191 -4.74 -9.63 -4.98
CA ILE A 191 -3.47 -8.88 -5.02
C ILE A 191 -3.63 -7.38 -4.78
N ASP A 192 -4.83 -6.83 -5.02
CA ASP A 192 -5.07 -5.41 -4.79
C ASP A 192 -6.52 -5.15 -4.37
N LEU A 193 -6.74 -4.03 -3.67
CA LEU A 193 -8.04 -3.61 -3.19
C LEU A 193 -8.27 -2.12 -3.43
N ALA A 194 -9.52 -1.78 -3.70
CA ALA A 194 -9.98 -0.39 -3.70
C ALA A 194 -11.28 -0.27 -2.92
N ALA A 195 -11.44 0.83 -2.20
CA ALA A 195 -12.69 1.17 -1.55
C ALA A 195 -13.33 2.40 -2.24
N THR A 196 -14.66 2.42 -2.35
CA THR A 196 -15.37 3.62 -2.80
C THR A 196 -15.12 4.80 -1.84
N GLU A 197 -15.14 6.04 -2.34
CA GLU A 197 -14.93 7.24 -1.53
C GLU A 197 -15.89 7.34 -0.34
N ASN A 198 -17.14 6.92 -0.53
CA ASN A 198 -18.15 6.88 0.53
C ASN A 198 -17.99 5.69 1.49
N GLY A 199 -17.02 4.82 1.25
CA GLY A 199 -16.70 3.65 2.06
C GLY A 199 -17.78 2.56 2.06
N ARG A 200 -18.70 2.55 1.10
CA ARG A 200 -19.79 1.55 1.06
C ARG A 200 -19.38 0.21 0.49
N PHE A 201 -18.37 0.19 -0.37
CA PHE A 201 -17.92 -1.01 -1.05
C PHE A 201 -16.41 -1.13 -1.04
N VAL A 202 -15.95 -2.38 -0.99
CA VAL A 202 -14.57 -2.79 -1.23
C VAL A 202 -14.56 -3.72 -2.43
N TYR A 203 -13.69 -3.43 -3.39
CA TYR A 203 -13.42 -4.25 -4.56
C TYR A 203 -12.05 -4.88 -4.43
N VAL A 204 -11.94 -6.13 -4.85
CA VAL A 204 -10.72 -6.93 -4.72
C VAL A 204 -10.35 -7.50 -6.08
N LEU A 205 -9.15 -7.18 -6.56
CA LEU A 205 -8.61 -7.77 -7.76
C LEU A 205 -8.00 -9.13 -7.44
N SER A 206 -8.68 -10.19 -7.86
CA SER A 206 -8.26 -11.59 -7.70
C SER A 206 -7.60 -12.07 -9.00
N ALA A 207 -6.29 -11.81 -9.10
CA ALA A 207 -5.56 -11.87 -10.36
C ALA A 207 -5.34 -13.29 -10.90
N LEU A 208 -5.25 -14.32 -10.03
CA LEU A 208 -5.09 -15.70 -10.47
C LEU A 208 -6.34 -16.23 -11.21
N ASP A 209 -7.51 -15.70 -10.88
CA ASP A 209 -8.77 -16.07 -11.55
C ASP A 209 -9.21 -15.03 -12.59
N GLY A 210 -8.50 -13.89 -12.69
CA GLY A 210 -8.92 -12.80 -13.59
C GLY A 210 -10.28 -12.22 -13.23
N GLN A 211 -10.51 -11.97 -11.94
CA GLN A 211 -11.81 -11.58 -11.40
C GLN A 211 -11.71 -10.36 -10.48
N VAL A 212 -12.83 -9.68 -10.31
CA VAL A 212 -13.02 -8.65 -9.28
C VAL A 212 -14.16 -9.08 -8.37
N ASP A 213 -13.83 -9.36 -7.12
CA ASP A 213 -14.81 -9.61 -6.06
C ASP A 213 -15.28 -8.28 -5.47
N ALA A 214 -16.58 -8.16 -5.18
CA ALA A 214 -17.18 -6.95 -4.60
C ALA A 214 -17.86 -7.27 -3.26
N PHE A 215 -17.63 -6.42 -2.26
CA PHE A 215 -18.17 -6.54 -0.92
C PHE A 215 -18.80 -5.24 -0.46
N ALA A 216 -19.96 -5.32 0.16
CA ALA A 216 -20.54 -4.21 0.90
C ALA A 216 -19.96 -4.17 2.33
N THR A 217 -19.51 -3.00 2.76
CA THR A 217 -18.99 -2.81 4.12
C THR A 217 -20.13 -2.66 5.12
N GLN A 218 -19.93 -3.16 6.33
CA GLN A 218 -20.88 -3.05 7.44
C GLN A 218 -20.37 -2.06 8.49
N ARG A 219 -21.27 -1.56 9.32
CA ARG A 219 -20.94 -0.59 10.39
C ARG A 219 -20.00 -1.14 11.46
N ASP A 220 -19.99 -2.45 11.63
CA ASP A 220 -19.13 -3.19 12.56
C ASP A 220 -17.80 -3.63 11.95
N GLY A 221 -17.53 -3.26 10.69
CA GLY A 221 -16.32 -3.65 9.94
C GLY A 221 -16.44 -5.00 9.24
N GLY A 222 -17.62 -5.63 9.25
CA GLY A 222 -17.92 -6.83 8.47
C GLY A 222 -17.99 -6.54 6.97
N LEU A 223 -17.85 -7.60 6.16
CA LEU A 223 -17.97 -7.56 4.71
C LEU A 223 -19.05 -8.55 4.25
N VAL A 224 -19.94 -8.08 3.37
CA VAL A 224 -21.00 -8.91 2.75
C VAL A 224 -20.73 -8.98 1.25
N PRO A 225 -20.57 -10.18 0.66
CA PRO A 225 -20.35 -10.31 -0.78
C PRO A 225 -21.57 -9.79 -1.54
N VAL A 226 -21.33 -9.01 -2.60
CA VAL A 226 -22.39 -8.44 -3.45
C VAL A 226 -22.27 -8.86 -4.91
N GLY A 227 -21.12 -9.42 -5.31
CA GLY A 227 -20.95 -9.94 -6.65
C GLY A 227 -19.51 -10.22 -7.02
N VAL A 228 -19.33 -10.86 -8.16
CA VAL A 228 -18.04 -11.13 -8.78
C VAL A 228 -18.14 -10.76 -10.26
N THR A 229 -17.18 -10.00 -10.77
CA THR A 229 -17.02 -9.72 -12.20
C THR A 229 -15.89 -10.56 -12.75
N THR A 230 -16.13 -11.23 -13.87
CA THR A 230 -15.18 -12.14 -14.53
C THR A 230 -14.75 -11.59 -15.88
N GLY A 231 -13.75 -12.22 -16.50
CA GLY A 231 -13.32 -11.91 -17.87
C GLY A 231 -12.11 -11.01 -17.98
N LEU A 232 -11.44 -10.69 -16.87
CA LEU A 232 -10.10 -10.10 -16.92
C LEU A 232 -9.07 -11.17 -17.28
N PRO A 233 -7.93 -10.80 -17.90
CA PRO A 233 -6.82 -11.73 -18.05
C PRO A 233 -6.36 -12.22 -16.67
N ALA A 234 -6.14 -13.53 -16.53
CA ALA A 234 -5.48 -14.05 -15.33
C ALA A 234 -3.99 -13.70 -15.36
N ILE A 235 -3.38 -13.57 -14.17
CA ILE A 235 -1.93 -13.37 -14.08
C ILE A 235 -1.20 -14.62 -14.56
N GLY A 236 -0.22 -14.45 -15.44
CA GLY A 236 0.63 -15.50 -15.99
C GLY A 236 2.11 -15.24 -15.77
N ALA A 237 2.95 -16.02 -16.42
CA ALA A 237 4.42 -15.87 -16.32
C ALA A 237 4.93 -14.48 -16.76
N ASP A 238 4.24 -13.86 -17.71
CA ASP A 238 4.60 -12.55 -18.26
C ASP A 238 3.92 -11.37 -17.54
N GLY A 239 3.24 -11.63 -16.41
CA GLY A 239 2.49 -10.64 -15.65
C GLY A 239 0.97 -10.78 -15.82
N GLY A 240 0.24 -9.76 -15.40
CA GLY A 240 -1.23 -9.73 -15.44
C GLY A 240 -1.78 -8.40 -14.94
N PRO A 241 -3.09 -8.33 -14.67
CA PRO A 241 -3.68 -7.12 -14.13
C PRO A 241 -3.12 -6.85 -12.73
N GLU A 242 -2.61 -5.64 -12.54
CA GLU A 242 -2.18 -5.11 -11.24
C GLU A 242 -2.73 -3.68 -11.08
N GLY A 243 -3.31 -3.42 -9.95
CA GLY A 243 -3.91 -2.13 -9.65
C GLY A 243 -5.42 -2.07 -9.94
N ILE A 244 -6.17 -1.64 -8.93
CA ILE A 244 -7.60 -1.37 -9.00
C ILE A 244 -7.87 -0.01 -8.35
N VAL A 245 -8.84 0.72 -8.88
CA VAL A 245 -9.32 1.97 -8.32
C VAL A 245 -10.85 1.97 -8.29
N ALA A 246 -11.42 2.49 -7.21
CA ALA A 246 -12.85 2.76 -7.09
C ALA A 246 -13.09 4.27 -6.96
N ILE A 247 -14.13 4.77 -7.58
CA ILE A 247 -14.56 6.16 -7.58
C ILE A 247 -15.93 6.32 -6.95
#